data_6ec372416323d1070c9bf49f98c50ba8
#
_entry.id   6ec372416323d1070c9bf49f98c50ba8
#
_cell.length_a   1.000
_cell.length_b   1.000
_cell.length_c   1.000
_cell.angle_alpha   90.00
_cell.angle_beta   90.00
_cell.angle_gamma   90.00
#
_symmetry.space_group_name_H-M   'P 1'
#
loop_
_entity.id
_entity.type
_entity.pdbx_description
1 polymer ?
#
loop_
_entity_poly.entity_id
_entity_poly.type
_entity_poly.pdbx_seq_one_letter_code
_entity_poly.pdbx_strand_id
1 'polypeptide(L)'
;TTETGHIDPLAEMAEVAGEIDAHFHVDAAWGGATLLSNDYRHLLNGIEQADSVTIDAHKQMYVPMGAGMVLFKNPSLVKSIEHHAEYIIRQGSKDLGSHSMEGSRAGMAMMVFSAMHVIGRRGYELLINNSLKKARYFAQLIAEQDDFEVITEPELCLLTYRFVPAKVKQAMKTATADQIERLTPHLNALTRYIQKRQRENGRSFVSRTKLTPSQYYHEPSVVFRVVLANPLTTEVMLQEIIEEQREIAQKATSLRGALHTEMRELGMILIDN
;
A
#
# COMPACT_ATOMS: atom_id res chain seq x y z
N THR A 1 -2.66 3.61 -5.81
CA THR A 1 -2.09 2.32 -6.34
C THR A 1 -1.93 1.30 -5.24
N THR A 2 -2.13 0.00 -5.58
CA THR A 2 -2.11 -1.11 -4.60
C THR A 2 -0.74 -1.32 -3.97
N GLU A 3 0.33 -1.23 -4.75
CA GLU A 3 1.69 -1.52 -4.32
C GLU A 3 2.26 -0.44 -3.40
N THR A 4 2.03 0.81 -3.72
CA THR A 4 2.70 1.95 -3.09
C THR A 4 1.79 2.82 -2.22
N GLY A 5 0.47 2.72 -2.39
CA GLY A 5 -0.49 3.62 -1.74
C GLY A 5 -0.50 5.04 -2.30
N HIS A 6 0.08 5.23 -3.50
CA HIS A 6 0.09 6.52 -4.18
C HIS A 6 -1.31 6.94 -4.61
N ILE A 7 -1.63 8.21 -4.49
CA ILE A 7 -2.91 8.81 -4.87
C ILE A 7 -2.77 9.43 -6.26
N ASP A 8 -3.68 9.07 -7.16
CA ASP A 8 -3.72 9.63 -8.49
C ASP A 8 -4.23 11.09 -8.46
N PRO A 9 -3.87 11.95 -9.44
CA PRO A 9 -4.32 13.33 -9.51
C PRO A 9 -5.80 13.40 -9.95
N LEU A 10 -6.72 13.16 -9.00
CA LEU A 10 -8.14 12.92 -9.28
C LEU A 10 -8.83 14.09 -9.99
N ALA A 11 -8.47 15.33 -9.66
CA ALA A 11 -9.08 16.51 -10.27
C ALA A 11 -8.73 16.61 -11.76
N GLU A 12 -7.46 16.44 -12.10
CA GLU A 12 -6.97 16.46 -13.48
C GLU A 12 -7.52 15.27 -14.28
N MET A 13 -7.64 14.10 -13.64
CA MET A 13 -8.25 12.93 -14.28
C MET A 13 -9.74 13.15 -14.56
N ALA A 14 -10.47 13.82 -13.66
CA ALA A 14 -11.87 14.16 -13.86
C ALA A 14 -12.05 15.12 -15.05
N GLU A 15 -11.17 16.11 -15.22
CA GLU A 15 -11.19 17.02 -16.37
C GLU A 15 -11.02 16.24 -17.68
N VAL A 16 -10.01 15.38 -17.78
CA VAL A 16 -9.78 14.56 -18.98
C VAL A 16 -10.95 13.63 -19.26
N ALA A 17 -11.51 12.98 -18.24
CA ALA A 17 -12.69 12.13 -18.42
C ALA A 17 -13.90 12.92 -18.93
N GLY A 18 -14.10 14.14 -18.45
CA GLY A 18 -15.16 15.04 -18.92
C GLY A 18 -14.98 15.50 -20.37
N GLU A 19 -13.75 15.77 -20.80
CA GLU A 19 -13.45 16.16 -22.19
C GLU A 19 -13.80 15.08 -23.21
N ILE A 20 -13.69 13.81 -22.86
CA ILE A 20 -13.95 12.67 -23.74
C ILE A 20 -15.28 11.95 -23.44
N ASP A 21 -16.11 12.53 -22.57
CA ASP A 21 -17.39 11.96 -22.11
C ASP A 21 -17.24 10.51 -21.59
N ALA A 22 -16.17 10.26 -20.85
CA ALA A 22 -15.88 8.95 -20.26
C ALA A 22 -16.42 8.83 -18.84
N HIS A 23 -16.85 7.63 -18.45
CA HIS A 23 -17.21 7.33 -17.06
C HIS A 23 -15.97 7.39 -16.17
N PHE A 24 -15.97 8.31 -15.20
CA PHE A 24 -14.88 8.45 -14.23
C PHE A 24 -15.13 7.61 -12.99
N HIS A 25 -14.39 6.51 -12.86
CA HIS A 25 -14.41 5.65 -11.68
C HIS A 25 -13.16 5.84 -10.83
N VAL A 26 -13.34 5.99 -9.52
CA VAL A 26 -12.24 6.03 -8.55
C VAL A 26 -12.25 4.77 -7.70
N ASP A 27 -11.22 3.94 -7.85
CA ASP A 27 -10.96 2.84 -6.92
C ASP A 27 -10.31 3.40 -5.65
N ALA A 28 -11.14 3.77 -4.70
CA ALA A 28 -10.75 4.21 -3.37
C ALA A 28 -10.93 3.11 -2.31
N ALA A 29 -10.83 1.84 -2.72
CA ALA A 29 -11.03 0.68 -1.84
C ALA A 29 -10.19 0.76 -0.56
N TRP A 30 -8.95 1.22 -0.66
CA TRP A 30 -8.10 1.49 0.50
C TRP A 30 -8.24 2.93 1.00
N GLY A 31 -8.02 3.91 0.14
CA GLY A 31 -7.88 5.33 0.50
C GLY A 31 -9.19 6.03 0.87
N GLY A 32 -10.35 5.50 0.46
CA GLY A 32 -11.64 6.18 0.63
C GLY A 32 -12.02 6.52 2.07
N ALA A 33 -11.59 5.71 3.03
CA ALA A 33 -11.80 6.00 4.44
C ALA A 33 -11.10 7.30 4.90
N THR A 34 -10.08 7.79 4.17
CA THR A 34 -9.38 9.04 4.45
C THR A 34 -10.31 10.25 4.38
N LEU A 35 -11.44 10.15 3.67
CA LEU A 35 -12.52 11.18 3.68
C LEU A 35 -13.10 11.44 5.06
N LEU A 36 -12.98 10.50 6.00
CA LEU A 36 -13.44 10.66 7.37
C LEU A 36 -12.48 11.49 8.24
N SER A 37 -11.28 11.80 7.76
CA SER A 37 -10.31 12.66 8.43
C SER A 37 -10.41 14.10 7.93
N ASN A 38 -10.52 15.06 8.85
CA ASN A 38 -10.45 16.48 8.49
C ASN A 38 -9.02 16.89 8.08
N ASP A 39 -8.00 16.27 8.66
CA ASP A 39 -6.60 16.61 8.38
C ASP A 39 -6.15 16.11 7.01
N TYR A 40 -6.71 14.97 6.53
CA TYR A 40 -6.18 14.28 5.35
C TYR A 40 -7.17 14.10 4.20
N ARG A 41 -8.46 14.47 4.36
CA ARG A 41 -9.45 14.35 3.29
C ARG A 41 -9.08 15.12 2.02
N HIS A 42 -8.28 16.17 2.15
CA HIS A 42 -7.81 16.98 1.02
C HIS A 42 -6.94 16.19 0.03
N LEU A 43 -6.32 15.08 0.47
CA LEU A 43 -5.56 14.18 -0.40
C LEU A 43 -6.41 13.54 -1.51
N LEU A 44 -7.73 13.51 -1.32
CA LEU A 44 -8.68 12.95 -2.28
C LEU A 44 -9.50 14.04 -2.99
N ASN A 45 -8.98 15.27 -3.07
CA ASN A 45 -9.64 16.35 -3.81
C ASN A 45 -9.88 15.94 -5.28
N GLY A 46 -11.08 16.17 -5.78
CA GLY A 46 -11.51 15.70 -7.10
C GLY A 46 -12.36 14.41 -7.07
N ILE A 47 -12.36 13.67 -5.96
CA ILE A 47 -13.17 12.45 -5.83
C ILE A 47 -14.68 12.73 -5.94
N GLU A 48 -15.12 13.91 -5.58
CA GLU A 48 -16.52 14.37 -5.69
C GLU A 48 -16.99 14.51 -7.15
N GLN A 49 -16.04 14.52 -8.10
CA GLN A 49 -16.34 14.56 -9.52
C GLN A 49 -16.58 13.18 -10.12
N ALA A 50 -16.15 12.10 -9.42
CA ALA A 50 -16.28 10.74 -9.90
C ALA A 50 -17.76 10.34 -10.11
N ASP A 51 -18.03 9.59 -11.19
CA ASP A 51 -19.33 8.98 -11.48
C ASP A 51 -19.61 7.79 -10.57
N SER A 52 -18.54 7.08 -10.18
CA SER A 52 -18.62 6.01 -9.19
C SER A 52 -17.33 5.89 -8.38
N VAL A 53 -17.47 5.44 -7.14
CA VAL A 53 -16.35 5.25 -6.19
C VAL A 53 -16.49 3.91 -5.48
N THR A 54 -15.42 3.12 -5.45
CA THR A 54 -15.32 1.92 -4.60
C THR A 54 -14.66 2.25 -3.28
N ILE A 55 -15.24 1.81 -2.16
CA ILE A 55 -14.64 1.89 -0.81
C ILE A 55 -14.81 0.53 -0.12
N ASP A 56 -13.72 -0.02 0.41
CA ASP A 56 -13.79 -1.27 1.16
C ASP A 56 -13.84 -1.01 2.67
N ALA A 57 -15.01 -1.22 3.26
CA ALA A 57 -15.19 -1.06 4.70
C ALA A 57 -14.36 -2.07 5.51
N HIS A 58 -14.09 -3.25 4.95
CA HIS A 58 -13.23 -4.26 5.57
C HIS A 58 -11.72 -3.94 5.53
N LYS A 59 -11.34 -2.76 5.00
CA LYS A 59 -9.97 -2.23 5.03
C LYS A 59 -9.83 -1.20 6.15
N GLN A 60 -9.70 0.08 5.83
CA GLN A 60 -9.46 1.14 6.82
C GLN A 60 -10.68 1.56 7.66
N MET A 61 -11.86 1.02 7.39
CA MET A 61 -13.02 1.21 8.28
C MET A 61 -13.16 0.10 9.34
N TYR A 62 -12.23 -0.85 9.37
CA TYR A 62 -12.13 -1.90 10.41
C TYR A 62 -13.36 -2.80 10.56
N VAL A 63 -14.15 -2.92 9.50
CA VAL A 63 -15.27 -3.87 9.44
C VAL A 63 -14.73 -5.26 9.12
N PRO A 64 -15.33 -6.37 9.60
CA PRO A 64 -14.94 -7.70 9.22
C PRO A 64 -14.90 -7.93 7.70
N MET A 65 -14.05 -8.87 7.26
CA MET A 65 -13.83 -9.17 5.84
C MET A 65 -15.14 -9.45 5.09
N GLY A 66 -15.23 -8.95 3.86
CA GLY A 66 -16.38 -9.14 2.97
C GLY A 66 -17.27 -7.91 2.79
N ALA A 67 -16.91 -6.75 3.39
CA ALA A 67 -17.67 -5.51 3.26
C ALA A 67 -17.02 -4.57 2.25
N GLY A 68 -17.36 -4.69 0.98
CA GLY A 68 -17.09 -3.71 -0.10
C GLY A 68 -18.31 -2.85 -0.37
N MET A 69 -18.09 -1.61 -0.78
CA MET A 69 -19.12 -0.64 -1.13
C MET A 69 -18.80 0.00 -2.47
N VAL A 70 -19.83 0.27 -3.26
CA VAL A 70 -19.73 1.12 -4.44
C VAL A 70 -20.77 2.25 -4.32
N LEU A 71 -20.33 3.48 -4.56
CA LEU A 71 -21.17 4.66 -4.58
C LEU A 71 -21.30 5.16 -6.02
N PHE A 72 -22.50 5.58 -6.40
CA PHE A 72 -22.78 6.15 -7.72
C PHE A 72 -23.28 7.59 -7.54
N LYS A 73 -22.71 8.52 -8.32
CA LYS A 73 -23.16 9.91 -8.37
C LYS A 73 -24.57 10.00 -8.91
N ASN A 74 -24.86 9.24 -9.97
CA ASN A 74 -26.20 9.11 -10.54
C ASN A 74 -26.79 7.74 -10.14
N PRO A 75 -27.82 7.69 -9.27
CA PRO A 75 -28.44 6.44 -8.84
C PRO A 75 -29.04 5.61 -9.98
N SER A 76 -29.33 6.22 -11.13
CA SER A 76 -29.89 5.49 -12.28
C SER A 76 -28.89 4.52 -12.92
N LEU A 77 -27.58 4.73 -12.72
CA LEU A 77 -26.54 3.83 -13.22
C LEU A 77 -26.64 2.42 -12.62
N VAL A 78 -27.16 2.31 -11.39
CA VAL A 78 -27.36 1.02 -10.72
C VAL A 78 -28.33 0.12 -11.52
N LYS A 79 -29.26 0.71 -12.27
CA LYS A 79 -30.21 -0.04 -13.09
C LYS A 79 -29.54 -0.83 -14.20
N SER A 80 -28.35 -0.43 -14.66
CA SER A 80 -27.62 -1.16 -15.72
C SER A 80 -27.10 -2.52 -15.28
N ILE A 81 -26.96 -2.74 -13.97
CA ILE A 81 -26.53 -4.01 -13.36
C ILE A 81 -27.66 -4.71 -12.62
N GLU A 82 -28.90 -4.14 -12.69
CA GLU A 82 -30.06 -4.69 -12.01
C GLU A 82 -30.53 -5.98 -12.72
N HIS A 83 -30.82 -6.99 -11.92
CA HIS A 83 -31.45 -8.21 -12.39
C HIS A 83 -32.62 -8.61 -11.50
N HIS A 84 -33.56 -9.34 -12.07
CA HIS A 84 -34.75 -9.81 -11.40
C HIS A 84 -34.92 -11.31 -11.56
N ALA A 85 -35.53 -11.94 -10.55
CA ALA A 85 -35.97 -13.31 -10.59
C ALA A 85 -37.37 -13.41 -10.00
N GLU A 86 -38.27 -14.13 -10.66
CA GLU A 86 -39.69 -14.15 -10.30
C GLU A 86 -39.98 -14.61 -8.87
N TYR A 87 -39.16 -15.50 -8.33
CA TYR A 87 -39.41 -16.11 -7.01
C TYR A 87 -38.66 -15.44 -5.86
N ILE A 88 -37.57 -14.68 -6.10
CA ILE A 88 -36.69 -14.19 -5.05
C ILE A 88 -36.45 -12.65 -5.12
N ILE A 89 -36.13 -12.11 -6.27
CA ILE A 89 -35.85 -10.70 -6.50
C ILE A 89 -36.98 -10.09 -7.35
N ARG A 90 -38.07 -9.78 -6.69
CA ARG A 90 -39.28 -9.26 -7.38
C ARG A 90 -39.08 -7.81 -7.79
N GLN A 91 -39.71 -7.42 -8.88
CA GLN A 91 -39.72 -6.02 -9.34
C GLN A 91 -40.30 -5.10 -8.23
N GLY A 92 -39.61 -3.99 -7.95
CA GLY A 92 -39.95 -3.07 -6.86
C GLY A 92 -39.48 -3.50 -5.47
N SER A 93 -38.78 -4.63 -5.34
CA SER A 93 -38.11 -5.00 -4.08
C SER A 93 -36.97 -4.01 -3.76
N LYS A 94 -36.73 -3.79 -2.47
CA LYS A 94 -35.57 -3.05 -1.97
C LYS A 94 -34.39 -4.00 -1.66
N ASP A 95 -34.45 -5.23 -2.14
CA ASP A 95 -33.40 -6.23 -1.94
C ASP A 95 -32.16 -5.83 -2.74
N LEU A 96 -31.04 -5.64 -2.04
CA LEU A 96 -29.75 -5.32 -2.65
C LEU A 96 -29.21 -6.48 -3.53
N GLY A 97 -29.76 -7.67 -3.39
CA GLY A 97 -29.45 -8.82 -4.26
C GLY A 97 -29.72 -8.54 -5.73
N SER A 98 -30.64 -7.62 -6.07
CA SER A 98 -30.90 -7.22 -7.45
C SER A 98 -29.68 -6.58 -8.15
N HIS A 99 -28.70 -6.11 -7.40
CA HIS A 99 -27.49 -5.43 -7.90
C HIS A 99 -26.21 -6.23 -7.60
N SER A 100 -26.34 -7.50 -7.28
CA SER A 100 -25.23 -8.39 -6.91
C SER A 100 -25.30 -9.69 -7.71
N MET A 101 -24.16 -10.22 -8.12
CA MET A 101 -24.08 -11.53 -8.77
C MET A 101 -24.27 -12.70 -7.80
N GLU A 102 -24.21 -12.46 -6.49
CA GLU A 102 -24.40 -13.46 -5.46
C GLU A 102 -25.88 -13.50 -5.02
N GLY A 103 -26.39 -14.68 -4.74
CA GLY A 103 -27.74 -14.88 -4.20
C GLY A 103 -27.80 -14.47 -2.73
N SER A 104 -27.81 -15.43 -1.80
CA SER A 104 -27.81 -15.13 -0.37
C SER A 104 -26.45 -14.61 0.09
N ARG A 105 -26.45 -13.50 0.81
CA ARG A 105 -25.25 -12.85 1.34
C ARG A 105 -25.38 -12.56 2.83
N ALA A 106 -24.25 -12.51 3.53
CA ALA A 106 -24.22 -11.98 4.88
C ALA A 106 -24.66 -10.50 4.92
N GLY A 107 -25.37 -10.09 5.96
CA GLY A 107 -25.86 -8.71 6.14
C GLY A 107 -24.74 -7.69 6.45
N MET A 108 -23.74 -7.58 5.58
CA MET A 108 -22.54 -6.75 5.80
C MET A 108 -22.86 -5.27 5.93
N ALA A 109 -23.96 -4.79 5.32
CA ALA A 109 -24.43 -3.41 5.50
C ALA A 109 -24.70 -3.08 6.98
N MET A 110 -25.24 -4.05 7.77
CA MET A 110 -25.42 -3.88 9.20
C MET A 110 -24.11 -3.76 9.97
N MET A 111 -23.07 -4.48 9.54
CA MET A 111 -21.74 -4.38 10.15
C MET A 111 -21.13 -2.99 9.89
N VAL A 112 -21.24 -2.48 8.65
CA VAL A 112 -20.79 -1.13 8.31
C VAL A 112 -21.55 -0.08 9.13
N PHE A 113 -22.88 -0.19 9.17
CA PHE A 113 -23.74 0.72 9.92
C PHE A 113 -23.39 0.73 11.43
N SER A 114 -23.26 -0.45 12.01
CA SER A 114 -22.90 -0.60 13.44
C SER A 114 -21.51 -0.02 13.73
N ALA A 115 -20.51 -0.31 12.88
CA ALA A 115 -19.16 0.22 13.05
C ALA A 115 -19.15 1.76 12.96
N MET A 116 -19.87 2.34 12.00
CA MET A 116 -20.00 3.79 11.87
C MET A 116 -20.64 4.45 13.10
N HIS A 117 -21.61 3.78 13.72
CA HIS A 117 -22.27 4.28 14.94
C HIS A 117 -21.40 4.11 16.19
N VAL A 118 -20.73 2.96 16.35
CA VAL A 118 -19.92 2.67 17.54
C VAL A 118 -18.62 3.48 17.54
N ILE A 119 -17.91 3.50 16.43
CA ILE A 119 -16.62 4.21 16.29
C ILE A 119 -16.88 5.70 16.12
N GLY A 120 -17.89 6.06 15.33
CA GLY A 120 -18.26 7.43 15.02
C GLY A 120 -17.18 8.17 14.22
N ARG A 121 -17.54 9.37 13.74
CA ARG A 121 -16.63 10.17 12.89
C ARG A 121 -15.30 10.50 13.57
N ARG A 122 -15.35 10.90 14.85
CA ARG A 122 -14.14 11.23 15.62
C ARG A 122 -13.22 10.02 15.82
N GLY A 123 -13.80 8.83 16.06
CA GLY A 123 -13.02 7.60 16.20
C GLY A 123 -12.31 7.22 14.90
N TYR A 124 -13.01 7.30 13.77
CA TYR A 124 -12.39 7.07 12.47
C TYR A 124 -11.31 8.11 12.15
N GLU A 125 -11.56 9.39 12.42
CA GLU A 125 -10.54 10.43 12.25
C GLU A 125 -9.26 10.13 13.04
N LEU A 126 -9.40 9.73 14.32
CA LEU A 126 -8.26 9.34 15.16
C LEU A 126 -7.51 8.14 14.59
N LEU A 127 -8.21 7.09 14.17
CA LEU A 127 -7.62 5.87 13.61
C LEU A 127 -6.86 6.16 12.32
N ILE A 128 -7.45 6.93 11.41
CA ILE A 128 -6.86 7.30 10.13
C ILE A 128 -5.66 8.21 10.34
N ASN A 129 -5.81 9.28 11.13
CA ASN A 129 -4.71 10.20 11.43
C ASN A 129 -3.52 9.47 12.05
N ASN A 130 -3.78 8.54 12.97
CA ASN A 130 -2.75 7.76 13.62
C ASN A 130 -2.03 6.82 12.65
N SER A 131 -2.76 6.21 11.71
CA SER A 131 -2.17 5.33 10.70
C SER A 131 -1.23 6.08 9.74
N LEU A 132 -1.62 7.28 9.28
CA LEU A 132 -0.80 8.10 8.40
C LEU A 132 0.42 8.67 9.16
N LYS A 133 0.24 9.11 10.41
CA LYS A 133 1.36 9.56 11.27
C LYS A 133 2.40 8.45 11.48
N LYS A 134 1.94 7.23 11.75
CA LYS A 134 2.85 6.07 11.89
C LYS A 134 3.63 5.76 10.62
N ALA A 135 2.99 5.88 9.45
CA ALA A 135 3.67 5.65 8.18
C ALA A 135 4.80 6.68 7.95
N ARG A 136 4.53 7.95 8.22
CA ARG A 136 5.53 9.01 8.14
C ARG A 136 6.66 8.83 9.15
N TYR A 137 6.32 8.47 10.40
CA TYR A 137 7.32 8.15 11.41
C TYR A 137 8.22 6.99 10.97
N PHE A 138 7.63 5.92 10.43
CA PHE A 138 8.40 4.77 9.98
C PHE A 138 9.28 5.08 8.76
N ALA A 139 8.79 5.90 7.82
CA ALA A 139 9.60 6.38 6.70
C ALA A 139 10.81 7.19 7.20
N GLN A 140 10.60 8.09 8.15
CA GLN A 140 11.69 8.84 8.78
C GLN A 140 12.67 7.92 9.49
N LEU A 141 12.19 6.99 10.31
CA LEU A 141 13.03 6.00 11.00
C LEU A 141 13.91 5.21 10.02
N ILE A 142 13.36 4.79 8.87
CA ILE A 142 14.10 4.10 7.81
C ILE A 142 15.13 5.03 7.15
N ALA A 143 14.75 6.27 6.86
CA ALA A 143 15.65 7.25 6.22
C ALA A 143 16.88 7.57 7.07
N GLU A 144 16.75 7.52 8.39
CA GLU A 144 17.82 7.72 9.36
C GLU A 144 18.80 6.52 9.43
N GLN A 145 18.47 5.37 8.83
CA GLN A 145 19.35 4.19 8.83
C GLN A 145 20.35 4.25 7.68
N ASP A 146 21.61 3.93 7.96
CA ASP A 146 22.65 3.85 6.93
C ASP A 146 22.48 2.64 5.99
N ASP A 147 21.81 1.60 6.48
CA ASP A 147 21.65 0.30 5.81
C ASP A 147 20.22 0.01 5.34
N PHE A 148 19.36 1.01 5.33
CA PHE A 148 18.01 0.95 4.76
C PHE A 148 17.74 2.16 3.88
N GLU A 149 16.77 2.06 2.99
CA GLU A 149 16.29 3.16 2.16
C GLU A 149 14.80 3.09 1.93
N VAL A 150 14.15 4.25 1.97
CA VAL A 150 12.76 4.40 1.55
C VAL A 150 12.72 4.40 0.02
N ILE A 151 11.81 3.62 -0.56
CA ILE A 151 11.60 3.55 -2.01
C ILE A 151 10.42 4.41 -2.44
N THR A 152 9.32 4.37 -1.65
CA THR A 152 8.18 5.26 -1.86
C THR A 152 7.80 5.93 -0.56
N GLU A 153 7.71 7.26 -0.60
CA GLU A 153 7.22 8.04 0.53
C GLU A 153 5.73 7.79 0.77
N PRO A 154 5.27 7.75 2.03
CA PRO A 154 3.88 7.47 2.34
C PRO A 154 2.97 8.69 2.08
N GLU A 155 2.06 8.58 1.15
CA GLU A 155 0.92 9.50 1.00
C GLU A 155 -0.25 9.09 1.89
N LEU A 156 -0.51 7.77 1.96
CA LEU A 156 -1.42 7.14 2.90
C LEU A 156 -0.62 6.42 4.00
N CYS A 157 -1.18 5.34 4.56
CA CYS A 157 -0.52 4.53 5.58
C CYS A 157 0.31 3.36 5.01
N LEU A 158 0.76 3.47 3.77
CA LEU A 158 1.62 2.50 3.09
C LEU A 158 2.94 3.15 2.71
N LEU A 159 4.02 2.37 2.78
CA LEU A 159 5.31 2.73 2.18
C LEU A 159 6.04 1.49 1.73
N THR A 160 7.03 1.69 0.87
CA THR A 160 7.95 0.63 0.46
C THR A 160 9.38 1.03 0.77
N TYR A 161 10.18 0.05 1.16
CA TYR A 161 11.57 0.26 1.55
C TYR A 161 12.37 -1.01 1.32
N ARG A 162 13.69 -0.96 1.43
CA ARG A 162 14.53 -2.15 1.40
C ARG A 162 15.77 -2.00 2.28
N PHE A 163 16.35 -3.14 2.62
CA PHE A 163 17.68 -3.21 3.21
C PHE A 163 18.73 -3.12 2.11
N VAL A 164 19.70 -2.22 2.27
CA VAL A 164 20.87 -2.06 1.40
C VAL A 164 22.09 -1.89 2.27
N PRO A 165 23.08 -2.79 2.26
CA PRO A 165 24.29 -2.60 3.08
C PRO A 165 24.89 -1.21 2.90
N ALA A 166 25.32 -0.55 3.99
CA ALA A 166 25.72 0.86 3.99
C ALA A 166 26.73 1.24 2.91
N LYS A 167 27.77 0.42 2.71
CA LYS A 167 28.78 0.63 1.64
C LYS A 167 28.16 0.57 0.24
N VAL A 168 27.17 -0.33 0.02
CA VAL A 168 26.44 -0.46 -1.25
C VAL A 168 25.57 0.78 -1.46
N LYS A 169 24.80 1.15 -0.46
CA LYS A 169 23.93 2.36 -0.50
C LYS A 169 24.73 3.61 -0.85
N GLN A 170 25.92 3.76 -0.28
CA GLN A 170 26.79 4.90 -0.59
C GLN A 170 27.31 4.84 -2.04
N ALA A 171 27.74 3.68 -2.51
CA ALA A 171 28.25 3.51 -3.86
C ALA A 171 27.16 3.69 -4.94
N MET A 172 25.93 3.30 -4.64
CA MET A 172 24.79 3.46 -5.55
C MET A 172 24.40 4.92 -5.82
N LYS A 173 24.82 5.88 -4.98
CA LYS A 173 24.52 7.31 -5.21
C LYS A 173 25.15 7.86 -6.50
N THR A 174 26.24 7.28 -6.96
CA THR A 174 26.97 7.68 -8.15
C THR A 174 27.05 6.59 -9.22
N ALA A 175 26.30 5.51 -9.03
CA ALA A 175 26.31 4.34 -9.91
C ALA A 175 25.65 4.67 -11.26
N THR A 176 26.20 4.07 -12.31
CA THR A 176 25.62 4.10 -13.66
C THR A 176 24.43 3.13 -13.76
N ALA A 177 23.63 3.26 -14.84
CA ALA A 177 22.52 2.35 -15.09
C ALA A 177 22.98 0.88 -15.18
N ASP A 178 24.07 0.59 -15.87
CA ASP A 178 24.69 -0.75 -15.98
C ASP A 178 25.09 -1.29 -14.59
N GLN A 179 25.69 -0.46 -13.74
CA GLN A 179 26.04 -0.86 -12.38
C GLN A 179 24.82 -1.17 -11.53
N ILE A 180 23.74 -0.37 -11.66
CA ILE A 180 22.47 -0.63 -10.95
C ILE A 180 21.82 -1.92 -11.47
N GLU A 181 21.78 -2.14 -12.79
CA GLU A 181 21.25 -3.37 -13.39
C GLU A 181 21.97 -4.61 -12.83
N ARG A 182 23.30 -4.60 -12.75
CA ARG A 182 24.09 -5.71 -12.23
C ARG A 182 23.94 -5.92 -10.71
N LEU A 183 23.77 -4.86 -9.91
CA LEU A 183 23.61 -4.97 -8.45
C LEU A 183 22.18 -5.38 -8.04
N THR A 184 21.18 -5.00 -8.80
CA THR A 184 19.76 -5.20 -8.45
C THR A 184 19.39 -6.67 -8.20
N PRO A 185 19.83 -7.67 -8.98
CA PRO A 185 19.56 -9.10 -8.70
C PRO A 185 20.02 -9.54 -7.31
N HIS A 186 21.19 -9.08 -6.86
CA HIS A 186 21.78 -9.41 -5.56
C HIS A 186 20.98 -8.78 -4.41
N LEU A 187 20.60 -7.51 -4.54
CA LEU A 187 19.75 -6.82 -3.57
C LEU A 187 18.35 -7.44 -3.51
N ASN A 188 17.80 -7.84 -4.66
CA ASN A 188 16.53 -8.54 -4.74
C ASN A 188 16.58 -9.90 -4.03
N ALA A 189 17.67 -10.65 -4.20
CA ALA A 189 17.88 -11.92 -3.51
C ALA A 189 17.96 -11.72 -1.99
N LEU A 190 18.68 -10.70 -1.54
CA LEU A 190 18.81 -10.35 -0.12
C LEU A 190 17.45 -9.96 0.48
N THR A 191 16.67 -9.10 -0.18
CA THR A 191 15.33 -8.71 0.27
C THR A 191 14.40 -9.93 0.38
N ARG A 192 14.42 -10.84 -0.62
CA ARG A 192 13.63 -12.08 -0.56
C ARG A 192 14.04 -12.98 0.60
N TYR A 193 15.34 -13.09 0.84
CA TYR A 193 15.88 -13.87 1.95
C TYR A 193 15.42 -13.31 3.29
N ILE A 194 15.59 -12.00 3.52
CA ILE A 194 15.20 -11.34 4.76
C ILE A 194 13.71 -11.54 5.02
N GLN A 195 12.85 -11.25 4.02
CA GLN A 195 11.41 -11.41 4.17
C GLN A 195 10.98 -12.85 4.47
N LYS A 196 11.62 -13.83 3.79
CA LYS A 196 11.35 -15.25 4.04
C LYS A 196 11.70 -15.63 5.47
N ARG A 197 12.90 -15.26 5.95
CA ARG A 197 13.36 -15.56 7.31
C ARG A 197 12.56 -14.85 8.38
N GLN A 198 12.20 -13.59 8.18
CA GLN A 198 11.34 -12.84 9.08
C GLN A 198 9.99 -13.55 9.27
N ARG A 199 9.36 -13.99 8.16
CA ARG A 199 8.12 -14.75 8.21
C ARG A 199 8.28 -16.10 8.93
N GLU A 200 9.37 -16.82 8.69
CA GLU A 200 9.66 -18.11 9.33
C GLU A 200 9.94 -17.95 10.83
N ASN A 201 10.59 -16.88 11.25
CA ASN A 201 10.84 -16.57 12.67
C ASN A 201 9.57 -16.26 13.44
N GLY A 202 8.55 -15.69 12.79
CA GLY A 202 7.24 -15.41 13.39
C GLY A 202 7.22 -14.27 14.43
N ARG A 203 8.30 -13.51 14.57
CA ARG A 203 8.35 -12.34 15.50
C ARG A 203 7.59 -11.16 14.92
N SER A 204 7.81 -10.89 13.64
CA SER A 204 7.11 -9.83 12.91
C SER A 204 6.84 -10.27 11.46
N PHE A 205 6.00 -9.52 10.76
CA PHE A 205 5.68 -9.79 9.36
C PHE A 205 5.64 -8.50 8.55
N VAL A 206 6.40 -8.49 7.45
CA VAL A 206 6.35 -7.46 6.41
C VAL A 206 6.14 -8.15 5.07
N SER A 207 5.21 -7.64 4.27
CA SER A 207 5.02 -8.13 2.90
C SER A 207 6.13 -7.63 1.98
N ARG A 208 6.16 -8.13 0.74
CA ARG A 208 7.05 -7.64 -0.30
C ARG A 208 6.31 -7.47 -1.61
N THR A 209 6.80 -6.56 -2.44
CA THR A 209 6.31 -6.37 -3.80
C THR A 209 7.49 -6.15 -4.75
N LYS A 210 7.21 -5.94 -6.04
CA LYS A 210 8.19 -5.62 -7.07
C LYS A 210 7.79 -4.29 -7.70
N LEU A 211 8.72 -3.35 -7.73
CA LEU A 211 8.56 -2.02 -8.33
C LEU A 211 9.64 -1.78 -9.38
N THR A 212 9.46 -0.73 -10.17
CA THR A 212 10.44 -0.22 -11.14
C THR A 212 10.78 1.24 -10.81
N PRO A 213 11.51 1.50 -9.71
CA PRO A 213 11.76 2.85 -9.23
C PRO A 213 12.61 3.65 -10.23
N SER A 214 12.23 4.90 -10.50
CA SER A 214 12.98 5.80 -11.40
C SER A 214 14.40 6.08 -10.89
N GLN A 215 14.57 6.14 -9.58
CA GLN A 215 15.88 6.29 -8.92
C GLN A 215 16.87 5.16 -9.22
N TYR A 216 16.39 4.02 -9.74
CA TYR A 216 17.19 2.87 -10.16
C TYR A 216 17.01 2.59 -11.65
N TYR A 217 16.86 3.64 -12.45
CA TYR A 217 16.70 3.54 -13.92
C TYR A 217 15.61 2.57 -14.34
N HIS A 218 14.53 2.48 -13.52
CA HIS A 218 13.42 1.54 -13.70
C HIS A 218 13.77 0.05 -13.60
N GLU A 219 14.93 -0.28 -12.99
CA GLU A 219 15.28 -1.68 -12.75
C GLU A 219 14.28 -2.36 -11.79
N PRO A 220 13.80 -3.57 -12.15
CA PRO A 220 12.80 -4.29 -11.37
C PRO A 220 13.31 -4.69 -9.98
N SER A 221 12.96 -3.91 -8.98
CA SER A 221 13.44 -4.01 -7.60
C SER A 221 12.42 -4.67 -6.68
N VAL A 222 12.85 -5.68 -5.92
CA VAL A 222 12.05 -6.28 -4.85
C VAL A 222 12.23 -5.46 -3.59
N VAL A 223 11.10 -5.03 -3.02
CA VAL A 223 11.06 -4.14 -1.85
C VAL A 223 10.15 -4.71 -0.76
N PHE A 224 10.41 -4.38 0.48
CA PHE A 224 9.43 -4.58 1.55
C PHE A 224 8.26 -3.62 1.34
N ARG A 225 7.06 -4.10 1.62
CA ARG A 225 5.83 -3.32 1.57
C ARG A 225 5.12 -3.43 2.90
N VAL A 226 4.91 -2.31 3.55
CA VAL A 226 4.26 -2.25 4.86
C VAL A 226 3.00 -1.42 4.80
N VAL A 227 2.00 -1.85 5.55
CA VAL A 227 0.71 -1.17 5.73
C VAL A 227 0.49 -0.96 7.21
N LEU A 228 0.47 0.30 7.65
CA LEU A 228 0.44 0.68 9.06
C LEU A 228 -0.98 1.01 9.56
N ALA A 229 -1.97 0.20 9.13
CA ALA A 229 -3.36 0.36 9.52
C ALA A 229 -3.67 -0.18 10.93
N ASN A 230 -2.91 -1.12 11.47
CA ASN A 230 -3.18 -1.65 12.80
C ASN A 230 -2.98 -0.56 13.88
N PRO A 231 -4.04 -0.18 14.64
CA PRO A 231 -3.93 0.86 15.64
C PRO A 231 -3.00 0.49 16.81
N LEU A 232 -2.77 -0.80 17.04
CA LEU A 232 -1.94 -1.31 18.15
C LEU A 232 -0.44 -1.36 17.80
N THR A 233 -0.04 -1.12 16.57
CA THR A 233 1.38 -1.02 16.20
C THR A 233 2.00 0.20 16.84
N THR A 234 3.04 0.00 17.64
CA THR A 234 3.78 1.05 18.35
C THR A 234 5.08 1.42 17.63
N GLU A 235 5.67 2.56 17.98
CA GLU A 235 6.98 2.99 17.48
C GLU A 235 8.08 2.00 17.85
N VAL A 236 8.02 1.42 19.06
CA VAL A 236 8.97 0.38 19.51
C VAL A 236 8.91 -0.85 18.59
N MET A 237 7.71 -1.31 18.24
CA MET A 237 7.56 -2.44 17.30
C MET A 237 8.16 -2.12 15.92
N LEU A 238 8.05 -0.86 15.47
CA LEU A 238 8.65 -0.45 14.20
C LEU A 238 10.17 -0.45 14.23
N GLN A 239 10.77 -0.06 15.35
CA GLN A 239 12.21 -0.17 15.59
C GLN A 239 12.66 -1.65 15.62
N GLU A 240 11.95 -2.49 16.35
CA GLU A 240 12.22 -3.93 16.43
C GLU A 240 12.17 -4.62 15.06
N ILE A 241 11.28 -4.18 14.14
CA ILE A 241 11.23 -4.69 12.75
C ILE A 241 12.53 -4.39 12.01
N ILE A 242 13.05 -3.17 12.11
CA ILE A 242 14.33 -2.77 11.48
C ILE A 242 15.49 -3.59 12.05
N GLU A 243 15.53 -3.76 13.36
CA GLU A 243 16.57 -4.54 14.03
C GLU A 243 16.51 -6.02 13.63
N GLU A 244 15.32 -6.64 13.64
CA GLU A 244 15.14 -8.02 13.20
C GLU A 244 15.60 -8.23 11.75
N GLN A 245 15.22 -7.33 10.83
CA GLN A 245 15.63 -7.40 9.43
C GLN A 245 17.15 -7.26 9.27
N ARG A 246 17.79 -6.40 10.07
CA ARG A 246 19.25 -6.22 10.11
C ARG A 246 19.94 -7.47 10.62
N GLU A 247 19.47 -8.07 11.72
CA GLU A 247 20.00 -9.34 12.26
C GLU A 247 19.91 -10.46 11.23
N ILE A 248 18.80 -10.58 10.51
CA ILE A 248 18.61 -11.57 9.45
C ILE A 248 19.58 -11.32 8.29
N ALA A 249 19.73 -10.06 7.87
CA ALA A 249 20.65 -9.68 6.81
C ALA A 249 22.11 -10.01 7.16
N GLN A 250 22.51 -9.83 8.41
CA GLN A 250 23.87 -10.20 8.88
C GLN A 250 24.14 -11.70 8.74
N LYS A 251 23.14 -12.55 8.90
CA LYS A 251 23.26 -14.01 8.75
C LYS A 251 23.27 -14.46 7.28
N ALA A 252 22.96 -13.60 6.33
CA ALA A 252 22.95 -13.89 4.89
C ALA A 252 24.36 -13.81 4.27
N THR A 253 25.35 -14.49 4.85
CA THR A 253 26.78 -14.35 4.51
C THR A 253 27.07 -14.63 3.03
N SER A 254 26.49 -15.69 2.46
CA SER A 254 26.69 -16.05 1.03
C SER A 254 26.14 -14.97 0.09
N LEU A 255 24.92 -14.46 0.35
CA LEU A 255 24.30 -13.41 -0.48
C LEU A 255 25.07 -12.08 -0.38
N ARG A 256 25.51 -11.73 0.82
CA ARG A 256 26.34 -10.54 1.04
C ARG A 256 27.71 -10.67 0.38
N GLY A 257 28.30 -11.87 0.42
CA GLY A 257 29.55 -12.16 -0.26
C GLY A 257 29.44 -12.02 -1.78
N ALA A 258 28.37 -12.55 -2.38
CA ALA A 258 28.10 -12.40 -3.80
C ALA A 258 27.92 -10.92 -4.21
N LEU A 259 27.15 -10.15 -3.42
CA LEU A 259 26.97 -8.72 -3.64
C LEU A 259 28.31 -7.96 -3.54
N HIS A 260 29.14 -8.29 -2.57
CA HIS A 260 30.46 -7.68 -2.41
C HIS A 260 31.39 -8.01 -3.58
N THR A 261 31.37 -9.25 -4.08
CA THR A 261 32.14 -9.67 -5.26
C THR A 261 31.72 -8.84 -6.48
N GLU A 262 30.42 -8.73 -6.73
CA GLU A 262 29.90 -7.92 -7.83
C GLU A 262 30.34 -6.45 -7.74
N MET A 263 30.27 -5.83 -6.55
CA MET A 263 30.76 -4.47 -6.36
C MET A 263 32.24 -4.29 -6.68
N ARG A 264 33.06 -5.28 -6.36
CA ARG A 264 34.50 -5.27 -6.71
C ARG A 264 34.73 -5.38 -8.21
N GLU A 265 34.01 -6.26 -8.89
CA GLU A 265 34.07 -6.40 -10.36
C GLU A 265 33.63 -5.13 -11.08
N LEU A 266 32.67 -4.39 -10.50
CA LEU A 266 32.20 -3.09 -11.01
C LEU A 266 33.12 -1.91 -10.63
N GLY A 267 34.21 -2.13 -9.89
CA GLY A 267 35.11 -1.07 -9.43
C GLY A 267 34.48 -0.08 -8.45
N MET A 268 33.40 -0.48 -7.76
CA MET A 268 32.64 0.37 -6.82
C MET A 268 33.20 0.32 -5.40
N ILE A 269 34.12 -0.58 -5.10
CA ILE A 269 34.85 -0.67 -3.83
C ILE A 269 36.34 -0.61 -4.16
N LEU A 270 37.06 0.33 -3.53
CA LEU A 270 38.51 0.32 -3.55
C LEU A 270 38.99 -0.99 -2.87
N ILE A 271 39.94 -1.64 -3.52
CA ILE A 271 40.63 -2.80 -2.93
C ILE A 271 41.34 -2.25 -1.69
N ASP A 272 40.88 -2.61 -0.49
CA ASP A 272 41.68 -2.42 0.71
C ASP A 272 42.96 -3.21 0.49
N ASN A 273 44.09 -2.49 0.26
CA ASN A 273 45.45 -3.07 0.21
C ASN A 273 45.86 -3.58 1.60
#